data_d420e10d53956c20d72124e8bd96dce4
#
_entry.id   d420e10d53956c20d72124e8bd96dce4
#
_cell.length_a   1.000
_cell.length_b   1.000
_cell.length_c   1.000
_cell.angle_alpha   90.00
_cell.angle_beta   90.00
_cell.angle_gamma   90.00
#
_symmetry.space_group_name_H-M   'P 1'
#
loop_
_entity.id
_entity.type
_entity.pdbx_description
1 polymer ?
#
loop_
_entity_poly.entity_id
_entity_poly.type
_entity_poly.pdbx_seq_one_letter_code
_entity_poly.pdbx_strand_id
1 'polypeptide(L)'
;YTGVRDYMNNIKAQAKEDKFVETIMGRRLYLNEINAANGLRRQAAERAAINAPLQGSAADIIKKAMLDIDQLLLNEMQDVKMIMQVHDELVFECPKSKADAVMEKMKDTMEKTVELNIPLIAEAAIGSNWNEAH
;
A
#
# COMPACT_ATOMS: atom_id res chain seq x y z
N TYR A 1 -8.71 -5.55 21.43
CA TYR A 1 -9.43 -4.95 20.31
C TYR A 1 -10.32 -6.03 19.67
N THR A 2 -11.63 -5.95 19.89
CA THR A 2 -12.62 -6.94 19.39
C THR A 2 -12.64 -6.98 17.86
N GLY A 3 -12.64 -5.83 17.19
CA GLY A 3 -12.68 -5.74 15.73
C GLY A 3 -11.50 -6.44 15.03
N VAL A 4 -10.29 -6.38 15.61
CA VAL A 4 -9.13 -7.10 15.04
C VAL A 4 -9.33 -8.60 15.13
N ARG A 5 -9.79 -9.10 16.27
CA ARG A 5 -10.09 -10.53 16.46
C ARG A 5 -11.19 -11.00 15.52
N ASP A 6 -12.23 -10.19 15.38
CA ASP A 6 -13.37 -10.51 14.51
C ASP A 6 -12.92 -10.54 13.03
N TYR A 7 -12.10 -9.59 12.61
CA TYR A 7 -11.45 -9.63 11.29
C TYR A 7 -10.66 -10.93 11.07
N MET A 8 -9.77 -11.27 12.00
CA MET A 8 -8.94 -12.48 11.88
C MET A 8 -9.77 -13.77 11.79
N ASN A 9 -10.87 -13.86 12.52
CA ASN A 9 -11.75 -15.02 12.49
C ASN A 9 -12.57 -15.07 11.19
N ASN A 10 -13.13 -13.95 10.78
CA ASN A 10 -13.97 -13.84 9.59
C ASN A 10 -13.17 -14.11 8.32
N ILE A 11 -11.97 -13.53 8.18
CA ILE A 11 -11.13 -13.73 6.99
C ILE A 11 -10.66 -15.18 6.87
N LYS A 12 -10.34 -15.86 7.98
CA LYS A 12 -10.00 -17.29 7.96
C LYS A 12 -11.20 -18.15 7.55
N ALA A 13 -12.39 -17.85 8.04
CA ALA A 13 -13.60 -18.57 7.70
C ALA A 13 -13.93 -18.41 6.21
N GLN A 14 -13.90 -17.18 5.71
CA GLN A 14 -14.11 -16.88 4.30
C GLN A 14 -13.06 -17.57 3.41
N ALA A 15 -11.78 -17.50 3.78
CA ALA A 15 -10.71 -18.16 3.03
C ALA A 15 -10.87 -19.69 2.94
N LYS A 16 -11.42 -20.34 3.97
CA LYS A 16 -11.70 -21.79 3.95
C LYS A 16 -12.80 -22.17 2.96
N GLU A 17 -13.77 -21.29 2.76
CA GLU A 17 -14.87 -21.47 1.81
C GLU A 17 -14.41 -21.13 0.39
N ASP A 18 -13.89 -19.93 0.18
CA ASP A 18 -13.57 -19.38 -1.14
C ASP A 18 -12.23 -19.89 -1.69
N LYS A 19 -11.30 -20.33 -0.82
CA LYS A 19 -9.91 -20.75 -1.10
C LYS A 19 -9.04 -19.61 -1.65
N PHE A 20 -9.44 -18.38 -1.48
CA PHE A 20 -8.65 -17.19 -1.75
C PHE A 20 -9.03 -16.05 -0.79
N VAL A 21 -8.19 -15.04 -0.75
CA VAL A 21 -8.47 -13.75 -0.14
C VAL A 21 -8.20 -12.64 -1.16
N GLU A 22 -8.80 -11.48 -0.95
CA GLU A 22 -8.68 -10.34 -1.88
C GLU A 22 -8.12 -9.10 -1.18
N THR A 23 -7.40 -8.29 -1.95
CA THR A 23 -7.02 -6.94 -1.55
C THR A 23 -8.19 -5.98 -1.72
N ILE A 24 -8.05 -4.75 -1.22
CA ILE A 24 -9.03 -3.67 -1.40
C ILE A 24 -9.34 -3.38 -2.89
N MET A 25 -8.41 -3.68 -3.79
CA MET A 25 -8.60 -3.52 -5.24
C MET A 25 -9.00 -4.81 -5.96
N GLY A 26 -9.38 -5.86 -5.22
CA GLY A 26 -9.89 -7.12 -5.77
C GLY A 26 -8.80 -8.05 -6.32
N ARG A 27 -7.53 -7.80 -6.02
CA ARG A 27 -6.46 -8.73 -6.40
C ARG A 27 -6.48 -9.94 -5.48
N ARG A 28 -6.49 -11.15 -6.05
CA ARG A 28 -6.66 -12.41 -5.34
C ARG A 28 -5.34 -13.09 -5.01
N LEU A 29 -5.26 -13.63 -3.80
CA LEU A 29 -4.28 -14.63 -3.41
C LEU A 29 -5.00 -15.96 -3.14
N TYR A 30 -4.70 -16.99 -3.94
CA TYR A 30 -5.23 -18.33 -3.76
C TYR A 30 -4.49 -19.07 -2.65
N LEU A 31 -5.25 -19.73 -1.76
CA LEU A 31 -4.77 -20.40 -0.56
C LEU A 31 -5.11 -21.90 -0.63
N ASN A 32 -4.43 -22.62 -1.52
CA ASN A 32 -4.72 -24.04 -1.78
C ASN A 32 -4.58 -24.93 -0.52
N GLU A 33 -3.71 -24.54 0.41
CA GLU A 33 -3.42 -25.27 1.64
C GLU A 33 -4.30 -24.87 2.84
N ILE A 34 -5.31 -24.00 2.65
CA ILE A 34 -6.14 -23.48 3.74
C ILE A 34 -6.94 -24.58 4.47
N ASN A 35 -7.26 -25.67 3.76
CA ASN A 35 -7.97 -26.83 4.27
C ASN A 35 -7.07 -28.08 4.34
N ALA A 36 -5.73 -27.93 4.32
CA ALA A 36 -4.81 -29.04 4.38
C ALA A 36 -4.98 -29.87 5.66
N ALA A 37 -4.91 -31.17 5.54
CA ALA A 37 -4.89 -32.10 6.69
C ALA A 37 -3.65 -31.87 7.57
N ASN A 38 -2.52 -31.50 6.95
CA ASN A 38 -1.29 -31.14 7.65
C ASN A 38 -1.47 -29.81 8.40
N GLY A 39 -1.36 -29.85 9.73
CA GLY A 39 -1.57 -28.70 10.59
C GLY A 39 -0.62 -27.53 10.32
N LEU A 40 0.66 -27.80 10.01
CA LEU A 40 1.65 -26.74 9.73
C LEU A 40 1.31 -25.98 8.44
N ARG A 41 0.95 -26.71 7.38
CA ARG A 41 0.54 -26.11 6.09
C ARG A 41 -0.73 -25.29 6.25
N ARG A 42 -1.73 -25.83 6.95
CA ARG A 42 -2.97 -25.11 7.22
C ARG A 42 -2.74 -23.83 8.02
N GLN A 43 -1.93 -23.85 9.08
CA GLN A 43 -1.60 -22.67 9.88
C GLN A 43 -0.84 -21.62 9.07
N ALA A 44 0.07 -22.03 8.18
CA ALA A 44 0.76 -21.12 7.26
C ALA A 44 -0.23 -20.43 6.32
N ALA A 45 -1.18 -21.16 5.74
CA ALA A 45 -2.24 -20.60 4.90
C ALA A 45 -3.18 -19.68 5.69
N GLU A 46 -3.53 -20.01 6.93
CA GLU A 46 -4.34 -19.15 7.81
C GLU A 46 -3.63 -17.83 8.14
N ARG A 47 -2.32 -17.83 8.39
CA ARG A 47 -1.52 -16.60 8.54
C ARG A 47 -1.50 -15.78 7.26
N ALA A 48 -1.32 -16.42 6.12
CA ALA A 48 -1.38 -15.76 4.82
C ALA A 48 -2.76 -15.14 4.55
N ALA A 49 -3.85 -15.84 4.93
CA ALA A 49 -5.22 -15.31 4.81
C ALA A 49 -5.43 -14.01 5.60
N ILE A 50 -4.82 -13.89 6.78
CA ILE A 50 -4.91 -12.68 7.62
C ILE A 50 -4.06 -11.53 7.03
N ASN A 51 -2.83 -11.83 6.63
CA ASN A 51 -1.84 -10.82 6.27
C ASN A 51 -1.95 -10.34 4.83
N ALA A 52 -2.27 -11.22 3.90
CA ALA A 52 -2.25 -10.90 2.47
C ALA A 52 -3.24 -9.80 2.05
N PRO A 53 -4.48 -9.72 2.57
CA PRO A 53 -5.36 -8.60 2.26
C PRO A 53 -4.79 -7.26 2.70
N LEU A 54 -4.17 -7.19 3.88
CA LEU A 54 -3.58 -5.96 4.43
C LEU A 54 -2.33 -5.54 3.66
N GLN A 55 -1.34 -6.42 3.55
CA GLN A 55 -0.09 -6.15 2.85
C GLN A 55 -0.32 -5.93 1.35
N GLY A 56 -1.18 -6.76 0.74
CA GLY A 56 -1.54 -6.61 -0.66
C GLY A 56 -2.28 -5.31 -0.95
N SER A 57 -3.19 -4.88 -0.06
CA SER A 57 -3.88 -3.60 -0.20
C SER A 57 -2.93 -2.41 -0.08
N ALA A 58 -1.96 -2.46 0.85
CA ALA A 58 -0.93 -1.44 0.96
C ALA A 58 -0.09 -1.33 -0.32
N ALA A 59 0.31 -2.49 -0.89
CA ALA A 59 1.03 -2.51 -2.17
C ALA A 59 0.19 -1.99 -3.35
N ASP A 60 -1.10 -2.25 -3.36
CA ASP A 60 -2.00 -1.75 -4.40
C ASP A 60 -2.20 -0.23 -4.28
N ILE A 61 -2.30 0.30 -3.05
CA ILE A 61 -2.42 1.74 -2.78
C ILE A 61 -1.17 2.48 -3.26
N ILE A 62 0.04 2.00 -2.90
CA ILE A 62 1.28 2.66 -3.32
C ILE A 62 1.45 2.63 -4.84
N LYS A 63 1.09 1.55 -5.52
CA LYS A 63 1.11 1.46 -6.98
C LYS A 63 0.14 2.44 -7.64
N LYS A 64 -1.07 2.56 -7.09
CA LYS A 64 -2.03 3.54 -7.59
C LYS A 64 -1.53 4.96 -7.38
N ALA A 65 -0.97 5.27 -6.21
CA ALA A 65 -0.36 6.57 -5.93
C ALA A 65 0.75 6.89 -6.94
N MET A 66 1.62 5.93 -7.25
CA MET A 66 2.66 6.10 -8.27
C MET A 66 2.08 6.45 -9.64
N LEU A 67 1.01 5.78 -10.06
CA LEU A 67 0.35 6.09 -11.34
C LEU A 67 -0.30 7.47 -11.34
N ASP A 68 -0.99 7.85 -10.27
CA ASP A 68 -1.62 9.16 -10.14
C ASP A 68 -0.56 10.27 -10.15
N ILE A 69 0.56 10.06 -9.46
CA ILE A 69 1.70 10.99 -9.44
C ILE A 69 2.38 11.06 -10.81
N ASP A 70 2.61 9.93 -11.49
CA ASP A 70 3.22 9.93 -12.82
C ASP A 70 2.41 10.78 -13.81
N GLN A 71 1.09 10.64 -13.80
CA GLN A 71 0.19 11.49 -14.60
C GLN A 71 0.31 12.98 -14.22
N LEU A 72 0.40 13.29 -12.94
CA LEU A 72 0.58 14.64 -12.45
C LEU A 72 1.93 15.24 -12.92
N LEU A 73 3.02 14.47 -12.82
CA LEU A 73 4.36 14.89 -13.24
C LEU A 73 4.41 15.17 -14.76
N LEU A 74 3.81 14.30 -15.56
CA LEU A 74 3.75 14.45 -17.02
C LEU A 74 2.98 15.71 -17.45
N ASN A 75 1.91 16.03 -16.74
CA ASN A 75 1.02 17.13 -17.13
C ASN A 75 1.43 18.49 -16.55
N GLU A 76 1.95 18.53 -15.31
CA GLU A 76 2.09 19.79 -14.56
C GLU A 76 3.52 20.03 -14.02
N MET A 77 4.35 19.00 -13.83
CA MET A 77 5.61 19.10 -13.08
C MET A 77 6.75 18.30 -13.73
N GLN A 78 7.03 18.58 -15.01
CA GLN A 78 8.01 17.82 -15.80
C GLN A 78 9.47 17.92 -15.30
N ASP A 79 9.77 18.88 -14.44
CA ASP A 79 11.07 19.06 -13.79
C ASP A 79 11.21 18.29 -12.47
N VAL A 80 10.17 17.57 -12.07
CA VAL A 80 10.16 16.65 -10.91
C VAL A 80 10.24 15.21 -11.41
N LYS A 81 11.06 14.40 -10.77
CA LYS A 81 11.21 12.99 -11.12
C LYS A 81 10.92 12.10 -9.91
N MET A 82 10.06 11.11 -10.09
CA MET A 82 9.95 10.01 -9.14
C MET A 82 11.08 9.03 -9.44
N ILE A 83 12.05 8.91 -8.52
CA ILE A 83 13.31 8.18 -8.77
C ILE A 83 13.38 6.82 -8.11
N MET A 84 12.65 6.62 -7.00
CA MET A 84 12.71 5.37 -6.27
C MET A 84 11.44 5.11 -5.46
N GLN A 85 11.11 3.83 -5.28
CA GLN A 85 10.11 3.37 -4.33
C GLN A 85 10.77 2.36 -3.39
N VAL A 86 10.67 2.60 -2.09
CA VAL A 86 11.24 1.76 -1.04
C VAL A 86 10.17 1.48 0.01
N HIS A 87 9.76 0.21 0.17
CA HIS A 87 8.64 -0.18 1.02
C HIS A 87 7.36 0.60 0.71
N ASP A 88 6.96 1.51 1.57
CA ASP A 88 5.80 2.39 1.48
C ASP A 88 6.16 3.87 1.21
N GLU A 89 7.43 4.13 0.88
CA GLU A 89 7.95 5.46 0.56
C GLU A 89 8.12 5.67 -0.95
N LEU A 90 7.89 6.90 -1.40
CA LEU A 90 8.24 7.38 -2.74
C LEU A 90 9.26 8.50 -2.63
N VAL A 91 10.34 8.37 -3.39
CA VAL A 91 11.46 9.33 -3.40
C VAL A 91 11.44 10.12 -4.71
N PHE A 92 11.53 11.44 -4.58
CA PHE A 92 11.48 12.38 -5.70
C PHE A 92 12.73 13.24 -5.74
N GLU A 93 13.13 13.62 -6.94
CA GLU A 93 14.12 14.65 -7.22
C GLU A 93 13.41 15.85 -7.82
N CYS A 94 13.66 17.05 -7.29
CA CYS A 94 13.06 18.28 -7.77
C CYS A 94 14.01 19.47 -7.59
N PRO A 95 13.80 20.59 -8.34
CA PRO A 95 14.53 21.83 -8.10
C PRO A 95 14.31 22.33 -6.67
N LYS A 96 15.39 22.72 -5.99
CA LYS A 96 15.35 23.19 -4.59
C LYS A 96 14.34 24.31 -4.35
N SER A 97 14.20 25.23 -5.31
CA SER A 97 13.26 26.34 -5.22
C SER A 97 11.78 25.95 -5.24
N LYS A 98 11.47 24.70 -5.62
CA LYS A 98 10.11 24.17 -5.71
C LYS A 98 9.81 23.10 -4.66
N ALA A 99 10.80 22.74 -3.82
CA ALA A 99 10.72 21.58 -2.96
C ALA A 99 9.48 21.56 -2.05
N ASP A 100 9.16 22.69 -1.40
CA ASP A 100 7.99 22.78 -0.52
C ASP A 100 6.67 22.59 -1.30
N ALA A 101 6.53 23.22 -2.47
CA ALA A 101 5.34 23.08 -3.29
C ALA A 101 5.19 21.66 -3.85
N VAL A 102 6.29 21.02 -4.23
CA VAL A 102 6.33 19.63 -4.68
C VAL A 102 5.92 18.70 -3.54
N MET A 103 6.50 18.86 -2.36
CA MET A 103 6.18 18.07 -1.17
C MET A 103 4.68 18.09 -0.88
N GLU A 104 4.07 19.28 -0.79
CA GLU A 104 2.63 19.40 -0.52
C GLU A 104 1.78 18.75 -1.61
N LYS A 105 2.16 18.91 -2.88
CA LYS A 105 1.42 18.32 -4.00
C LYS A 105 1.51 16.81 -4.02
N MET A 106 2.70 16.22 -3.75
CA MET A 106 2.90 14.77 -3.67
C MET A 106 2.11 14.17 -2.51
N LYS A 107 2.20 14.81 -1.34
CA LYS A 107 1.45 14.42 -0.16
C LYS A 107 -0.06 14.40 -0.42
N ASP A 108 -0.62 15.48 -0.94
CA ASP A 108 -2.05 15.60 -1.28
C ASP A 108 -2.49 14.52 -2.29
N THR A 109 -1.68 14.25 -3.30
CA THR A 109 -1.96 13.23 -4.31
C THR A 109 -1.96 11.83 -3.71
N MET A 110 -0.99 11.50 -2.84
CA MET A 110 -0.93 10.20 -2.15
C MET A 110 -2.14 10.00 -1.22
N GLU A 111 -2.49 11.02 -0.43
CA GLU A 111 -3.61 10.96 0.52
C GLU A 111 -4.98 10.80 -0.17
N LYS A 112 -5.11 11.29 -1.39
CA LYS A 112 -6.34 11.22 -2.20
C LYS A 112 -6.40 10.04 -3.16
N THR A 113 -5.36 9.20 -3.20
CA THR A 113 -5.27 8.13 -4.20
C THR A 113 -6.35 7.07 -4.03
N VAL A 114 -6.79 6.83 -2.79
CA VAL A 114 -7.91 5.94 -2.46
C VAL A 114 -8.78 6.55 -1.38
N GLU A 115 -10.07 6.26 -1.44
CA GLU A 115 -11.02 6.63 -0.39
C GLU A 115 -11.18 5.46 0.59
N LEU A 116 -10.87 5.70 1.85
CA LEU A 116 -10.98 4.75 2.94
C LEU A 116 -11.92 5.29 4.02
N ASN A 117 -12.46 4.41 4.87
CA ASN A 117 -13.26 4.79 6.03
C ASN A 117 -12.46 5.52 7.12
N ILE A 118 -11.14 5.50 7.00
CA ILE A 118 -10.19 6.23 7.85
C ILE A 118 -9.32 7.12 6.95
N PRO A 119 -8.78 8.22 7.45
CA PRO A 119 -7.89 9.06 6.65
C PRO A 119 -6.60 8.30 6.30
N LEU A 120 -6.21 8.39 5.04
CA LEU A 120 -4.87 8.01 4.59
C LEU A 120 -3.98 9.22 4.79
N ILE A 121 -2.96 9.11 5.62
CA ILE A 121 -2.03 10.20 5.94
C ILE A 121 -0.67 9.86 5.35
N ALA A 122 -0.11 10.78 4.57
CA ALA A 122 1.24 10.71 4.07
C ALA A 122 2.13 11.68 4.86
N GLU A 123 3.26 11.20 5.35
CA GLU A 123 4.31 12.05 5.89
C GLU A 123 5.32 12.37 4.78
N ALA A 124 5.92 13.56 4.83
CA ALA A 124 6.88 13.97 3.84
C ALA A 124 7.99 14.80 4.47
N ALA A 125 9.20 14.65 3.97
CA ALA A 125 10.37 15.41 4.38
C ALA A 125 11.22 15.81 3.18
N ILE A 126 12.02 16.86 3.33
CA ILE A 126 12.92 17.41 2.31
C ILE A 126 14.35 17.34 2.83
N GLY A 127 15.26 16.90 1.98
CA GLY A 127 16.69 16.88 2.26
C GLY A 127 17.51 17.13 1.00
N SER A 128 18.80 17.39 1.16
CA SER A 128 19.75 17.51 0.04
C SER A 128 20.07 16.15 -0.58
N ASN A 129 19.76 15.09 0.12
CA ASN A 129 19.88 13.70 -0.28
C ASN A 129 18.87 12.85 0.49
N TRP A 130 18.68 11.59 0.07
CA TRP A 130 17.69 10.70 0.68
C TRP A 130 17.94 10.48 2.19
N ASN A 131 19.20 10.35 2.62
CA ASN A 131 19.53 10.12 4.03
C ASN A 131 19.15 11.29 4.94
N GLU A 132 19.08 12.51 4.40
CA GLU A 132 18.63 13.69 5.16
C GLU A 132 17.10 13.83 5.15
N ALA A 133 16.44 13.30 4.12
CA ALA A 133 14.99 13.36 3.98
C ALA A 133 14.29 12.18 4.68
N HIS A 134 15.02 11.14 5.09
CA HIS A 134 14.50 9.91 5.68
C HIS A 134 14.41 9.97 7.21
#